data_c75e3d0222adc2372eacc8d9d80f8ebb
#
_entry.id   c75e3d0222adc2372eacc8d9d80f8ebb
#
_cell.length_a   1.000
_cell.length_b   1.000
_cell.length_c   1.000
_cell.angle_alpha   90.00
_cell.angle_beta   90.00
_cell.angle_gamma   90.00
#
_symmetry.space_group_name_H-M   'P 1'
#
loop_
_entity.id
_entity.type
_entity.pdbx_description
1 polymer ?
#
loop_
_entity_poly.entity_id
_entity_poly.type
_entity_poly.pdbx_seq_one_letter_code
_entity_poly.pdbx_strand_id
1 'polypeptide(L)'
;MKNHTHLVISALSVAIFALVAPTSFAQKGAAMSRAQAIAQQLSLTPQQKEKVLPILAAEAPKVQAIKNDNSLSKLQKVQQLKAIHQQTDPQLKAILSPEQYEKLKQIRVQAIKDATQGRF
;
A
#
# COMPACT_ATOMS: atom_id res chain seq x y z
N MET A 1 -62.59 -6.78 -11.83
CA MET A 1 -61.36 -6.03 -12.20
C MET A 1 -60.20 -6.62 -11.45
N LYS A 2 -59.39 -7.39 -12.10
CA LYS A 2 -58.23 -8.05 -11.51
C LYS A 2 -57.00 -7.28 -11.93
N ASN A 3 -56.46 -6.51 -11.00
CA ASN A 3 -55.17 -5.83 -11.21
C ASN A 3 -54.06 -6.82 -10.92
N HIS A 4 -53.49 -7.33 -11.98
CA HIS A 4 -52.25 -8.08 -11.87
C HIS A 4 -51.10 -7.08 -11.90
N THR A 5 -50.65 -6.69 -10.74
CA THR A 5 -49.43 -5.97 -10.59
C THR A 5 -48.29 -6.95 -10.73
N HIS A 6 -47.73 -7.00 -11.91
CA HIS A 6 -46.49 -7.74 -12.14
C HIS A 6 -45.38 -6.94 -11.47
N LEU A 7 -44.98 -7.40 -10.31
CA LEU A 7 -43.78 -6.92 -9.62
C LEU A 7 -42.57 -7.48 -10.38
N VAL A 8 -42.03 -6.71 -11.29
CA VAL A 8 -40.75 -7.05 -11.91
C VAL A 8 -39.68 -6.74 -10.88
N ILE A 9 -39.28 -7.78 -10.17
CA ILE A 9 -38.08 -7.71 -9.35
C ILE A 9 -36.90 -7.78 -10.29
N SER A 10 -36.40 -6.62 -10.71
CA SER A 10 -35.09 -6.53 -11.33
C SER A 10 -34.06 -6.88 -10.27
N ALA A 11 -33.67 -8.12 -10.23
CA ALA A 11 -32.46 -8.51 -9.51
C ALA A 11 -31.27 -7.89 -10.22
N LEU A 12 -30.84 -6.74 -9.73
CA LEU A 12 -29.55 -6.17 -10.10
C LEU A 12 -28.48 -7.04 -9.42
N SER A 13 -28.07 -8.08 -10.14
CA SER A 13 -26.90 -8.83 -9.78
C SER A 13 -25.69 -7.92 -10.02
N VAL A 14 -25.31 -7.13 -9.03
CA VAL A 14 -24.01 -6.50 -9.02
C VAL A 14 -23.00 -7.61 -8.78
N ALA A 15 -22.54 -8.20 -9.84
CA ALA A 15 -21.36 -9.04 -9.80
C ALA A 15 -20.18 -8.12 -9.52
N ILE A 16 -19.87 -7.94 -8.25
CA ILE A 16 -18.58 -7.39 -7.85
C ILE A 16 -17.57 -8.48 -8.19
N PHE A 17 -17.07 -8.43 -9.42
CA PHE A 17 -15.84 -9.11 -9.75
C PHE A 17 -14.72 -8.35 -9.01
N ALA A 18 -14.48 -8.75 -7.78
CA ALA A 18 -13.20 -8.49 -7.17
C ALA A 18 -12.17 -9.25 -7.99
N LEU A 19 -11.57 -8.57 -8.93
CA LEU A 19 -10.37 -9.05 -9.59
C LEU A 19 -9.29 -9.09 -8.53
N VAL A 20 -9.29 -10.15 -7.74
CA VAL A 20 -8.13 -10.54 -6.96
C VAL A 20 -7.14 -11.07 -7.99
N ALA A 21 -6.33 -10.16 -8.53
CA ALA A 21 -5.20 -10.58 -9.32
C ALA A 21 -4.38 -11.53 -8.44
N PRO A 22 -4.07 -12.75 -8.90
CA PRO A 22 -3.19 -13.62 -8.13
C PRO A 22 -1.85 -12.91 -8.00
N THR A 23 -1.58 -12.41 -6.79
CA THR A 23 -0.24 -11.93 -6.46
C THR A 23 0.68 -13.12 -6.62
N SER A 24 1.52 -13.10 -7.65
CA SER A 24 2.50 -14.15 -7.86
C SER A 24 3.39 -14.25 -6.62
N PHE A 25 3.84 -15.46 -6.29
CA PHE A 25 4.76 -15.67 -5.17
C PHE A 25 6.00 -14.77 -5.24
N ALA A 26 6.46 -14.44 -6.45
CA ALA A 26 7.58 -13.52 -6.69
C ALA A 26 7.28 -12.10 -6.19
N GLN A 27 6.05 -11.59 -6.34
CA GLN A 27 5.66 -10.26 -5.84
C GLN A 27 5.59 -10.24 -4.32
N LYS A 28 5.08 -11.29 -3.70
CA LYS A 28 5.06 -11.42 -2.23
C LYS A 28 6.47 -11.49 -1.67
N GLY A 29 7.38 -12.24 -2.29
CA GLY A 29 8.77 -12.32 -1.89
C GLY A 29 9.48 -10.97 -2.00
N ALA A 30 9.29 -10.24 -3.09
CA ALA A 30 9.87 -8.90 -3.28
C ALA A 30 9.31 -7.89 -2.28
N ALA A 31 8.00 -7.92 -2.00
CA ALA A 31 7.36 -7.05 -1.01
C ALA A 31 7.92 -7.30 0.40
N MET A 32 8.06 -8.55 0.79
CA MET A 32 8.62 -8.92 2.09
C MET A 32 10.10 -8.56 2.19
N SER A 33 10.89 -8.75 1.15
CA SER A 33 12.31 -8.37 1.11
C SER A 33 12.51 -6.87 1.31
N ARG A 34 11.68 -6.05 0.68
CA ARG A 34 11.71 -4.59 0.87
C ARG A 34 11.31 -4.19 2.29
N ALA A 35 10.27 -4.81 2.82
CA ALA A 35 9.84 -4.59 4.20
C ALA A 35 10.94 -4.94 5.19
N GLN A 36 11.62 -6.06 5.00
CA GLN A 36 12.76 -6.49 5.83
C GLN A 36 13.94 -5.52 5.73
N ALA A 37 14.26 -5.01 4.53
CA ALA A 37 15.32 -4.03 4.36
C ALA A 37 15.05 -2.73 5.13
N ILE A 38 13.82 -2.26 5.11
CA ILE A 38 13.41 -1.10 5.91
C ILE A 38 13.49 -1.43 7.40
N ALA A 39 12.99 -2.58 7.81
CA ALA A 39 13.03 -3.02 9.21
C ALA A 39 14.47 -3.08 9.76
N GLN A 40 15.43 -3.53 8.97
CA GLN A 40 16.85 -3.53 9.34
C GLN A 40 17.39 -2.12 9.54
N GLN A 41 17.04 -1.18 8.65
CA GLN A 41 17.47 0.21 8.79
C GLN A 41 16.89 0.89 10.03
N LEU A 42 15.71 0.47 10.47
CA LEU A 42 15.05 0.99 11.67
C LEU A 42 15.53 0.33 12.96
N SER A 43 16.32 -0.72 12.89
CA SER A 43 16.80 -1.49 14.06
C SER A 43 15.65 -1.94 14.96
N LEU A 44 14.64 -2.56 14.37
CA LEU A 44 13.43 -2.99 15.08
C LEU A 44 13.72 -4.16 16.03
N THR A 45 13.04 -4.16 17.17
CA THR A 45 12.99 -5.33 18.06
C THR A 45 12.20 -6.47 17.38
N PRO A 46 12.35 -7.74 17.81
CA PRO A 46 11.55 -8.83 17.27
C PRO A 46 10.04 -8.58 17.36
N GLN A 47 9.56 -8.01 18.46
CA GLN A 47 8.14 -7.68 18.65
C GLN A 47 7.66 -6.59 17.69
N GLN A 48 8.49 -5.57 17.46
CA GLN A 48 8.20 -4.54 16.47
C GLN A 48 8.16 -5.13 15.06
N LYS A 49 9.09 -6.01 14.71
CA LYS A 49 9.12 -6.67 13.40
C LYS A 49 7.83 -7.40 13.10
N GLU A 50 7.31 -8.18 14.04
CA GLU A 50 6.07 -8.93 13.88
C GLU A 50 4.89 -8.03 13.51
N LYS A 51 4.85 -6.81 14.05
CA LYS A 51 3.77 -5.85 13.82
C LYS A 51 4.00 -4.98 12.60
N VAL A 52 5.24 -4.57 12.35
CA VAL A 52 5.60 -3.61 11.30
C VAL A 52 5.72 -4.29 9.93
N LEU A 53 6.31 -5.48 9.85
CA LEU A 53 6.52 -6.17 8.59
C LEU A 53 5.24 -6.37 7.76
N PRO A 54 4.11 -6.81 8.34
CA PRO A 54 2.87 -6.94 7.58
C PRO A 54 2.37 -5.61 7.00
N ILE A 55 2.54 -4.52 7.74
CA ILE A 55 2.13 -3.19 7.30
C ILE A 55 2.98 -2.73 6.12
N LEU A 56 4.29 -2.82 6.23
CA LEU A 56 5.22 -2.44 5.17
C LEU A 56 5.10 -3.35 3.94
N ALA A 57 4.90 -4.64 4.14
CA ALA A 57 4.69 -5.59 3.06
C ALA A 57 3.39 -5.32 2.29
N ALA A 58 2.34 -4.88 2.98
CA ALA A 58 1.08 -4.48 2.34
C ALA A 58 1.20 -3.17 1.55
N GLU A 59 2.07 -2.24 1.99
CA GLU A 59 2.34 -1.00 1.24
C GLU A 59 3.14 -1.25 -0.05
N ALA A 60 4.08 -2.17 -0.02
CA ALA A 60 5.07 -2.34 -1.09
C ALA A 60 4.46 -2.53 -2.49
N PRO A 61 3.44 -3.39 -2.72
CA PRO A 61 2.83 -3.53 -4.04
C PRO A 61 2.09 -2.26 -4.49
N LYS A 62 1.48 -1.52 -3.56
CA LYS A 62 0.79 -0.26 -3.86
C LYS A 62 1.79 0.81 -4.30
N VAL A 63 2.90 0.93 -3.61
CA VAL A 63 4.00 1.84 -3.95
C VAL A 63 4.58 1.47 -5.32
N GLN A 64 4.81 0.20 -5.56
CA GLN A 64 5.35 -0.28 -6.83
C GLN A 64 4.41 0.01 -8.00
N ALA A 65 3.11 -0.18 -7.83
CA ALA A 65 2.11 0.12 -8.84
C ALA A 65 2.13 1.60 -9.24
N ILE A 66 2.25 2.51 -8.26
CA ILE A 66 2.34 3.95 -8.53
C ILE A 66 3.65 4.30 -9.24
N LYS A 67 4.78 3.74 -8.80
CA LYS A 67 6.07 3.96 -9.45
C LYS A 67 6.05 3.58 -10.93
N ASN A 68 5.42 2.48 -11.26
CA ASN A 68 5.38 1.90 -12.61
C ASN A 68 4.27 2.49 -13.48
N ASP A 69 3.41 3.34 -12.93
CA ASP A 69 2.30 3.94 -13.67
C ASP A 69 2.78 5.15 -14.47
N ASN A 70 3.00 4.93 -15.76
CA ASN A 70 3.46 5.96 -16.68
C ASN A 70 2.37 6.99 -17.05
N SER A 71 1.11 6.73 -16.70
CA SER A 71 0.00 7.66 -16.92
C SER A 71 -0.05 8.78 -15.89
N LEU A 72 0.64 8.62 -14.76
CA LEU A 72 0.67 9.60 -13.68
C LEU A 72 1.80 10.61 -13.88
N SER A 73 1.48 11.90 -13.63
CA SER A 73 2.51 12.94 -13.52
C SER A 73 3.35 12.74 -12.24
N LYS A 74 4.52 13.38 -12.19
CA LYS A 74 5.37 13.37 -10.99
C LYS A 74 4.62 13.83 -9.75
N LEU A 75 3.83 14.91 -9.87
CA LEU A 75 3.03 15.43 -8.78
C LEU A 75 1.97 14.44 -8.31
N GLN A 76 1.28 13.80 -9.25
CA GLN A 76 0.28 12.77 -8.93
C GLN A 76 0.91 11.57 -8.20
N LYS A 77 2.09 11.12 -8.64
CA LYS A 77 2.84 10.06 -7.97
C LYS A 77 3.18 10.43 -6.52
N VAL A 78 3.68 11.65 -6.31
CA VAL A 78 4.00 12.15 -4.95
C VAL A 78 2.76 12.16 -4.07
N GLN A 79 1.64 12.67 -4.58
CA GLN A 79 0.39 12.75 -3.83
C GLN A 79 -0.14 11.37 -3.45
N GLN A 80 -0.14 10.42 -4.38
CA GLN A 80 -0.61 9.06 -4.14
C GLN A 80 0.30 8.28 -3.18
N LEU A 81 1.62 8.43 -3.30
CA LEU A 81 2.57 7.81 -2.38
C LEU A 81 2.41 8.35 -0.97
N LYS A 82 2.25 9.66 -0.82
CA LYS A 82 1.97 10.28 0.49
C LYS A 82 0.65 9.76 1.08
N ALA A 83 -0.40 9.61 0.28
CA ALA A 83 -1.68 9.09 0.73
C ALA A 83 -1.56 7.66 1.28
N ILE A 84 -0.81 6.80 0.61
CA ILE A 84 -0.52 5.43 1.11
C ILE A 84 0.17 5.47 2.47
N HIS A 85 1.20 6.30 2.61
CA HIS A 85 1.94 6.42 3.86
C HIS A 85 1.07 6.99 4.99
N GLN A 86 0.23 7.97 4.71
CA GLN A 86 -0.70 8.55 5.70
C GLN A 86 -1.71 7.54 6.24
N GLN A 87 -2.13 6.57 5.44
CA GLN A 87 -3.04 5.52 5.90
C GLN A 87 -2.44 4.62 6.97
N THR A 88 -1.13 4.41 6.93
CA THR A 88 -0.42 3.51 7.86
C THR A 88 0.31 4.25 8.97
N ASP A 89 0.51 5.55 8.85
CA ASP A 89 1.22 6.37 9.83
C ASP A 89 0.72 6.21 11.27
N PRO A 90 -0.61 6.24 11.56
CA PRO A 90 -1.08 6.06 12.93
C PRO A 90 -0.69 4.71 13.54
N GLN A 91 -0.74 3.65 12.74
CA GLN A 91 -0.37 2.31 13.18
C GLN A 91 1.13 2.21 13.45
N LEU A 92 1.94 2.76 12.56
CA LEU A 92 3.40 2.74 12.68
C LEU A 92 3.89 3.61 13.84
N LYS A 93 3.29 4.79 14.04
CA LYS A 93 3.59 5.63 15.21
C LYS A 93 3.30 4.94 16.53
N ALA A 94 2.26 4.12 16.61
CA ALA A 94 1.91 3.38 17.82
C ALA A 94 2.92 2.27 18.14
N ILE A 95 3.65 1.77 17.16
CA ILE A 95 4.60 0.66 17.28
C ILE A 95 6.04 1.16 17.41
N LEU A 96 6.41 2.17 16.64
CA LEU A 96 7.78 2.68 16.53
C LEU A 96 8.09 3.71 17.62
N SER A 97 9.36 3.78 18.02
CA SER A 97 9.85 4.91 18.80
C SER A 97 9.84 6.20 17.94
N PRO A 98 9.86 7.39 18.57
CA PRO A 98 9.93 8.64 17.81
C PRO A 98 11.12 8.69 16.84
N GLU A 99 12.27 8.19 17.25
CA GLU A 99 13.49 8.13 16.43
C GLU A 99 13.34 7.18 15.24
N GLN A 100 12.79 6.01 15.47
CA GLN A 100 12.50 5.03 14.41
C GLN A 100 11.50 5.59 13.40
N TYR A 101 10.47 6.28 13.87
CA TYR A 101 9.48 6.89 13.01
C TYR A 101 10.07 8.01 12.14
N GLU A 102 10.91 8.88 12.72
CA GLU A 102 11.61 9.90 11.94
C GLU A 102 12.51 9.31 10.86
N LYS A 103 13.22 8.24 11.19
CA LYS A 103 14.05 7.53 10.21
C LYS A 103 13.19 6.90 9.09
N LEU A 104 12.04 6.34 9.41
CA LEU A 104 11.09 5.84 8.42
C LEU A 104 10.62 6.96 7.48
N LYS A 105 10.31 8.14 8.03
CA LYS A 105 9.94 9.30 7.21
C LYS A 105 11.03 9.68 6.21
N GLN A 106 12.29 9.68 6.63
CA GLN A 106 13.43 9.96 5.76
C GLN A 106 13.55 8.92 4.65
N ILE A 107 13.40 7.65 4.97
CA ILE A 107 13.41 6.55 3.98
C ILE A 107 12.30 6.75 2.95
N ARG A 108 11.10 7.09 3.39
CA ARG A 108 9.94 7.33 2.52
C ARG A 108 10.12 8.56 1.64
N VAL A 109 10.65 9.65 2.17
CA VAL A 109 10.97 10.87 1.39
C VAL A 109 11.99 10.54 0.30
N GLN A 110 13.03 9.79 0.63
CA GLN A 110 14.02 9.37 -0.36
C GLN A 110 13.40 8.48 -1.43
N ALA A 111 12.56 7.53 -1.05
CA ALA A 111 11.86 6.65 -1.99
C ALA A 111 10.94 7.44 -2.94
N ILE A 112 10.27 8.47 -2.45
CA ILE A 112 9.44 9.36 -3.28
C ILE A 112 10.31 10.14 -4.28
N LYS A 113 11.44 10.68 -3.84
CA LYS A 113 12.39 11.38 -4.72
C LYS A 113 12.89 10.46 -5.83
N ASP A 114 13.31 9.26 -5.48
CA ASP A 114 13.80 8.27 -6.44
C ASP A 114 12.71 7.88 -7.46
N ALA A 115 11.48 7.70 -6.99
CA ALA A 115 10.34 7.38 -7.85
C ALA A 115 9.98 8.49 -8.85
N THR A 116 10.25 9.75 -8.50
CA THR A 116 9.89 10.91 -9.33
C THR A 116 11.03 11.46 -10.18
N GLN A 117 12.27 11.11 -9.86
CA GLN A 117 13.46 11.57 -10.59
C GLN A 117 13.97 10.58 -11.64
N GLY A 118 13.33 9.43 -11.79
CA GLY A 118 13.72 8.41 -12.75
C GLY A 118 15.08 7.75 -12.46
N ARG A 119 15.57 7.84 -11.23
CA ARG A 119 16.75 7.12 -10.79
C ARG A 119 16.33 5.74 -10.29
N PHE A 120 16.60 4.78 -11.09
CA PHE A 120 16.47 3.37 -10.73
C PHE A 120 17.83 2.76 -10.52
#